data_d97e10217f42d11bef4ae87f3c97d4ba
#
_entry.id   d97e10217f42d11bef4ae87f3c97d4ba
#
_cell.length_a   1.000
_cell.length_b   1.000
_cell.length_c   1.000
_cell.angle_alpha   90.00
_cell.angle_beta   90.00
_cell.angle_gamma   90.00
#
_symmetry.space_group_name_H-M   'P 1'
#
loop_
_entity.id
_entity.type
_entity.pdbx_description
1 polymer ?
#
loop_
_entity_poly.entity_id
_entity_poly.type
_entity_poly.pdbx_seq_one_letter_code
_entity_poly.pdbx_strand_id
1 'polypeptide(L)'
;RYYLNIDGEPYALVNEDLYTLSEWLYGRECDFHNIEEVKIAAATLAKMHEASKGYDPPENSKLKSDLGRWPSLMEKRIKSLDKMRDMIRKKGNKSNFDLLYLKSMEFYKEMGKKALKTLNESEYYNLCEIAEREKGFCHHDYTYHNIILGDNNSVSIIDFDYCKREIRAFDISNFMIKVLKRNKWNIEFANAIIEAYNEVSDLDESEYRVLYAFLQFPQRYWRLANRYYYNEVNWGQNTFDTKLESIINEKPEYFNFLDEFKKQYNV
;
A
#
# COMPACT_ATOMS: atom_id res chain seq x y z
N ARG A 1 7.16 21.09 10.16
CA ARG A 1 7.58 21.26 11.56
C ARG A 1 6.35 21.46 12.44
N TYR A 2 6.31 20.81 13.63
CA TYR A 2 5.29 21.11 14.66
C TYR A 2 5.71 22.30 15.51
N TYR A 3 4.76 23.16 15.84
CA TYR A 3 4.96 24.23 16.83
C TYR A 3 4.72 23.64 18.22
N LEU A 4 5.63 23.99 19.14
CA LEU A 4 5.49 23.56 20.54
C LEU A 4 4.55 24.52 21.29
N ASN A 5 3.78 23.98 22.22
CA ASN A 5 2.98 24.79 23.16
C ASN A 5 3.90 25.45 24.22
N ILE A 6 3.31 26.17 25.16
CA ILE A 6 4.06 26.88 26.24
C ILE A 6 4.81 25.93 27.18
N ASP A 7 4.40 24.65 27.23
CA ASP A 7 5.01 23.61 28.05
C ASP A 7 6.10 22.82 27.30
N GLY A 8 6.34 23.18 26.03
CA GLY A 8 7.33 22.53 25.17
C GLY A 8 6.83 21.27 24.48
N GLU A 9 5.51 20.96 24.53
CA GLU A 9 4.90 19.78 23.91
C GLU A 9 4.39 20.09 22.50
N PRO A 10 4.45 19.13 21.55
CA PRO A 10 3.97 19.32 20.18
C PRO A 10 2.43 19.24 20.05
N TYR A 11 1.72 19.20 21.13
CA TYR A 11 0.25 19.11 21.17
C TYR A 11 -0.33 19.93 22.33
N ALA A 12 -1.63 20.17 22.27
CA ALA A 12 -2.43 20.73 23.36
C ALA A 12 -3.71 19.91 23.55
N LEU A 13 -4.13 19.72 24.79
CA LEU A 13 -5.41 19.10 25.13
C LEU A 13 -6.42 20.20 25.46
N VAL A 14 -7.55 20.24 24.73
CA VAL A 14 -8.64 21.18 24.97
C VAL A 14 -9.95 20.38 24.98
N ASN A 15 -10.64 20.36 26.11
CA ASN A 15 -11.88 19.58 26.31
C ASN A 15 -11.74 18.09 25.93
N GLU A 16 -10.63 17.47 26.34
CA GLU A 16 -10.26 16.07 26.05
C GLU A 16 -9.87 15.78 24.57
N ASP A 17 -9.97 16.76 23.69
CA ASP A 17 -9.50 16.66 22.30
C ASP A 17 -8.05 17.08 22.19
N LEU A 18 -7.30 16.35 21.36
CA LEU A 18 -5.89 16.59 21.09
C LEU A 18 -5.73 17.46 19.84
N TYR A 19 -5.04 18.58 19.98
CA TYR A 19 -4.75 19.52 18.90
C TYR A 19 -3.25 19.61 18.66
N THR A 20 -2.86 19.67 17.39
CA THR A 20 -1.49 19.95 16.96
C THR A 20 -1.49 21.14 16.01
N LEU A 21 -0.41 21.91 16.05
CA LEU A 21 -0.18 23.00 15.11
C LEU A 21 1.11 22.72 14.33
N SER A 22 1.01 22.67 13.01
CA SER A 22 2.16 22.46 12.15
C SER A 22 2.32 23.60 11.14
N GLU A 23 3.54 23.74 10.61
CA GLU A 23 3.83 24.62 9.51
C GLU A 23 3.00 24.25 8.27
N TRP A 24 2.41 25.24 7.61
CA TRP A 24 1.75 25.04 6.35
C TRP A 24 2.77 24.86 5.23
N LEU A 25 2.70 23.76 4.52
CA LEU A 25 3.58 23.49 3.38
C LEU A 25 2.94 24.01 2.09
N TYR A 26 3.61 24.95 1.44
CA TYR A 26 3.18 25.46 0.14
C TYR A 26 3.66 24.53 -0.97
N GLY A 27 2.78 24.24 -1.91
CA GLY A 27 3.05 23.34 -3.02
C GLY A 27 1.79 22.73 -3.60
N ARG A 28 1.96 21.81 -4.51
CA ARG A 28 0.87 21.02 -5.09
C ARG A 28 1.08 19.53 -4.83
N GLU A 29 0.02 18.77 -4.92
CA GLU A 29 0.07 17.31 -4.88
C GLU A 29 0.87 16.76 -6.06
N CYS A 30 1.49 15.59 -5.86
CA CYS A 30 2.21 14.86 -6.89
C CYS A 30 1.24 14.31 -7.95
N ASP A 31 1.56 14.41 -9.23
CA ASP A 31 0.78 13.80 -10.31
C ASP A 31 1.32 12.40 -10.68
N PHE A 32 0.59 11.37 -10.32
CA PHE A 32 0.94 9.98 -10.64
C PHE A 32 0.78 9.62 -12.12
N HIS A 33 0.28 10.51 -12.98
CA HIS A 33 0.31 10.34 -14.43
C HIS A 33 1.61 10.88 -15.05
N ASN A 34 2.34 11.72 -14.34
CA ASN A 34 3.62 12.27 -14.77
C ASN A 34 4.77 11.37 -14.29
N ILE A 35 5.44 10.68 -15.22
CA ILE A 35 6.50 9.73 -14.89
C ILE A 35 7.70 10.39 -14.17
N GLU A 36 8.02 11.64 -14.47
CA GLU A 36 9.11 12.35 -13.80
C GLU A 36 8.76 12.68 -12.34
N GLU A 37 7.49 13.01 -12.06
CA GLU A 37 7.04 13.20 -10.69
C GLU A 37 6.96 11.87 -9.91
N VAL A 38 6.63 10.78 -10.60
CA VAL A 38 6.67 9.43 -10.02
C VAL A 38 8.11 9.05 -9.64
N LYS A 39 9.13 9.37 -10.47
CA LYS A 39 10.55 9.18 -10.12
C LYS A 39 10.94 10.00 -8.88
N ILE A 40 10.55 11.28 -8.83
CA ILE A 40 10.80 12.15 -7.69
C ILE A 40 10.16 11.54 -6.42
N ALA A 41 8.92 11.07 -6.51
CA ALA A 41 8.23 10.42 -5.41
C ALA A 41 8.94 9.13 -4.96
N ALA A 42 9.41 8.30 -5.89
CA ALA A 42 10.16 7.08 -5.60
C ALA A 42 11.48 7.34 -4.86
N ALA A 43 12.28 8.28 -5.36
CA ALA A 43 13.52 8.70 -4.70
C ALA A 43 13.26 9.32 -3.31
N THR A 44 12.15 10.05 -3.16
CA THR A 44 11.74 10.64 -1.87
C THR A 44 11.32 9.55 -0.87
N LEU A 45 10.60 8.51 -1.33
CA LEU A 45 10.25 7.36 -0.51
C LEU A 45 11.51 6.62 -0.02
N ALA A 46 12.49 6.41 -0.89
CA ALA A 46 13.77 5.80 -0.53
C ALA A 46 14.52 6.63 0.54
N LYS A 47 14.59 7.96 0.35
CA LYS A 47 15.18 8.88 1.34
C LYS A 47 14.46 8.82 2.69
N MET A 48 13.13 8.72 2.68
CA MET A 48 12.33 8.57 3.91
C MET A 48 12.69 7.25 4.62
N HIS A 49 12.75 6.13 3.88
CA HIS A 49 13.12 4.84 4.46
C HIS A 49 14.52 4.88 5.07
N GLU A 50 15.51 5.43 4.37
CA GLU A 50 16.87 5.57 4.89
C GLU A 50 16.92 6.49 6.12
N ALA A 51 16.23 7.63 6.08
CA ALA A 51 16.19 8.57 7.21
C ALA A 51 15.44 8.00 8.43
N SER A 52 14.57 7.01 8.23
CA SER A 52 13.82 6.37 9.32
C SER A 52 14.64 5.35 10.12
N LYS A 53 15.79 4.89 9.59
CA LYS A 53 16.64 3.89 10.26
C LYS A 53 17.13 4.40 11.60
N GLY A 54 17.08 3.53 12.60
CA GLY A 54 17.45 3.88 13.97
C GLY A 54 16.39 4.67 14.74
N TYR A 55 15.19 4.85 14.18
CA TYR A 55 14.13 5.56 14.89
C TYR A 55 13.67 4.78 16.12
N ASP A 56 13.83 5.39 17.29
CA ASP A 56 13.24 4.93 18.53
C ASP A 56 12.11 5.89 18.94
N PRO A 57 10.90 5.38 19.14
CA PRO A 57 9.78 6.21 19.56
C PRO A 57 10.04 6.78 20.97
N PRO A 58 9.49 7.98 21.29
CA PRO A 58 9.62 8.57 22.62
C PRO A 58 9.11 7.64 23.71
N GLU A 59 9.60 7.84 24.95
CA GLU A 59 9.11 7.13 26.13
C GLU A 59 7.58 7.22 26.22
N ASN A 60 6.91 6.11 26.53
CA ASN A 60 5.45 5.98 26.59
C ASN A 60 4.71 6.02 25.23
N SER A 61 5.39 6.11 24.11
CA SER A 61 4.79 5.91 22.79
C SER A 61 5.14 4.53 22.22
N LYS A 62 4.32 4.05 21.28
CA LYS A 62 4.53 2.76 20.61
C LYS A 62 4.33 2.90 19.11
N LEU A 63 5.38 2.63 18.36
CA LEU A 63 5.24 2.40 16.92
C LEU A 63 4.65 0.99 16.71
N LYS A 64 3.53 0.89 16.00
CA LYS A 64 2.94 -0.39 15.64
C LYS A 64 3.89 -1.17 14.72
N SER A 65 3.85 -2.50 14.79
CA SER A 65 4.62 -3.38 13.91
C SER A 65 3.72 -4.37 13.19
N ASP A 66 3.93 -4.52 11.88
CA ASP A 66 3.31 -5.54 11.05
C ASP A 66 4.37 -6.56 10.51
N LEU A 67 5.63 -6.47 10.99
CA LEU A 67 6.70 -7.42 10.65
C LEU A 67 6.28 -8.86 10.95
N GLY A 68 6.53 -9.76 10.01
CA GLY A 68 6.19 -11.19 10.13
C GLY A 68 4.70 -11.52 9.98
N ARG A 69 3.80 -10.53 9.82
CA ARG A 69 2.34 -10.74 9.86
C ARG A 69 1.69 -11.03 8.51
N TRP A 70 2.35 -10.70 7.40
CA TRP A 70 1.73 -10.75 6.07
C TRP A 70 1.26 -12.12 5.63
N PRO A 71 2.00 -13.23 5.85
CA PRO A 71 1.49 -14.55 5.49
C PRO A 71 0.16 -14.87 6.16
N SER A 72 0.04 -14.63 7.47
CA SER A 72 -1.20 -14.86 8.21
C SER A 72 -2.33 -13.90 7.80
N LEU A 73 -2.01 -12.65 7.46
CA LEU A 73 -2.99 -11.68 6.98
C LEU A 73 -3.52 -12.06 5.59
N MET A 74 -2.64 -12.46 4.66
CA MET A 74 -3.04 -12.95 3.33
C MET A 74 -3.93 -14.19 3.46
N GLU A 75 -3.57 -15.16 4.31
CA GLU A 75 -4.37 -16.36 4.54
C GLU A 75 -5.79 -16.02 5.08
N LYS A 76 -5.87 -15.13 6.08
CA LYS A 76 -7.15 -14.65 6.62
C LYS A 76 -8.01 -13.98 5.55
N ARG A 77 -7.40 -13.15 4.70
CA ARG A 77 -8.10 -12.46 3.61
C ARG A 77 -8.61 -13.44 2.57
N ILE A 78 -7.81 -14.43 2.17
CA ILE A 78 -8.21 -15.52 1.26
C ILE A 78 -9.41 -16.30 1.84
N LYS A 79 -9.33 -16.72 3.11
CA LYS A 79 -10.44 -17.42 3.79
C LYS A 79 -11.70 -16.55 3.90
N SER A 80 -11.55 -15.24 4.04
CA SER A 80 -12.70 -14.32 4.11
C SER A 80 -13.47 -14.23 2.80
N LEU A 81 -12.84 -14.45 1.64
CA LEU A 81 -13.54 -14.50 0.36
C LEU A 81 -14.59 -15.63 0.33
N ASP A 82 -14.26 -16.79 0.88
CA ASP A 82 -15.23 -17.91 1.01
C ASP A 82 -16.39 -17.53 1.94
N LYS A 83 -16.10 -16.88 3.07
CA LYS A 83 -17.14 -16.41 3.99
C LYS A 83 -18.11 -15.44 3.31
N MET A 84 -17.60 -14.50 2.53
CA MET A 84 -18.43 -13.55 1.75
C MET A 84 -19.30 -14.30 0.72
N ARG A 85 -18.76 -15.29 0.00
CA ARG A 85 -19.55 -16.17 -0.89
C ARG A 85 -20.68 -16.86 -0.14
N ASP A 86 -20.40 -17.39 1.05
CA ASP A 86 -21.41 -18.12 1.83
C ASP A 86 -22.49 -17.18 2.40
N MET A 87 -22.15 -15.91 2.68
CA MET A 87 -23.13 -14.87 2.98
C MET A 87 -24.08 -14.63 1.80
N ILE A 88 -23.54 -14.51 0.58
CA ILE A 88 -24.35 -14.30 -0.64
C ILE A 88 -25.29 -15.49 -0.89
N ARG A 89 -24.82 -16.72 -0.70
CA ARG A 89 -25.65 -17.93 -0.89
C ARG A 89 -26.88 -17.97 -0.01
N LYS A 90 -26.83 -17.33 1.16
CA LYS A 90 -27.95 -17.22 2.10
C LYS A 90 -28.94 -16.10 1.77
N LYS A 91 -28.61 -15.18 0.84
CA LYS A 91 -29.49 -14.10 0.41
C LYS A 91 -30.56 -14.63 -0.53
N GLY A 92 -31.84 -14.26 -0.30
CA GLY A 92 -32.94 -14.52 -1.23
C GLY A 92 -32.74 -13.77 -2.53
N ASN A 93 -32.55 -12.45 -2.46
CA ASN A 93 -32.28 -11.59 -3.61
C ASN A 93 -30.81 -11.18 -3.64
N LYS A 94 -30.18 -11.31 -4.80
CA LYS A 94 -28.78 -10.96 -5.03
C LYS A 94 -28.68 -9.65 -5.78
N SER A 95 -27.83 -8.75 -5.29
CA SER A 95 -27.51 -7.50 -5.97
C SER A 95 -26.61 -7.76 -7.19
N ASN A 96 -26.41 -6.74 -8.05
CA ASN A 96 -25.46 -6.81 -9.15
C ASN A 96 -24.02 -7.09 -8.62
N PHE A 97 -23.63 -6.45 -7.52
CA PHE A 97 -22.35 -6.72 -6.86
C PHE A 97 -22.21 -8.19 -6.47
N ASP A 98 -23.24 -8.79 -5.87
CA ASP A 98 -23.24 -10.20 -5.48
C ASP A 98 -22.99 -11.13 -6.68
N LEU A 99 -23.64 -10.85 -7.82
CA LEU A 99 -23.49 -11.64 -9.05
C LEU A 99 -22.09 -11.51 -9.65
N LEU A 100 -21.57 -10.29 -9.73
CA LEU A 100 -20.21 -10.01 -10.21
C LEU A 100 -19.16 -10.67 -9.29
N TYR A 101 -19.37 -10.58 -7.98
CA TYR A 101 -18.50 -11.21 -7.00
C TYR A 101 -18.46 -12.73 -7.16
N LEU A 102 -19.63 -13.40 -7.23
CA LEU A 102 -19.69 -14.85 -7.41
C LEU A 102 -19.01 -15.33 -8.69
N LYS A 103 -19.10 -14.53 -9.77
CA LYS A 103 -18.49 -14.84 -11.07
C LYS A 103 -16.95 -14.70 -11.03
N SER A 104 -16.43 -13.83 -10.19
CA SER A 104 -14.99 -13.46 -10.21
C SER A 104 -14.18 -13.98 -9.02
N MET A 105 -14.83 -14.27 -7.88
CA MET A 105 -14.13 -14.49 -6.62
C MET A 105 -13.16 -15.68 -6.62
N GLU A 106 -13.50 -16.78 -7.29
CA GLU A 106 -12.62 -17.96 -7.29
C GLU A 106 -11.30 -17.67 -7.99
N PHE A 107 -11.34 -16.89 -9.07
CA PHE A 107 -10.15 -16.43 -9.77
C PHE A 107 -9.24 -15.58 -8.85
N TYR A 108 -9.78 -14.57 -8.16
CA TYR A 108 -8.99 -13.73 -7.24
C TYR A 108 -8.54 -14.50 -6.00
N LYS A 109 -9.29 -15.48 -5.56
CA LYS A 109 -8.88 -16.38 -4.47
C LYS A 109 -7.66 -17.21 -4.86
N GLU A 110 -7.65 -17.83 -6.05
CA GLU A 110 -6.50 -18.59 -6.54
C GLU A 110 -5.27 -17.68 -6.74
N MET A 111 -5.47 -16.46 -7.20
CA MET A 111 -4.42 -15.46 -7.29
C MET A 111 -3.83 -15.12 -5.91
N GLY A 112 -4.70 -14.95 -4.90
CA GLY A 112 -4.26 -14.74 -3.51
C GLY A 112 -3.45 -15.92 -2.96
N LYS A 113 -3.85 -17.17 -3.27
CA LYS A 113 -3.08 -18.35 -2.89
C LYS A 113 -1.70 -18.40 -3.55
N LYS A 114 -1.61 -18.04 -4.83
CA LYS A 114 -0.32 -17.95 -5.54
C LYS A 114 0.57 -16.90 -4.90
N ALA A 115 0.04 -15.72 -4.61
CA ALA A 115 0.78 -14.66 -3.93
C ALA A 115 1.30 -15.09 -2.55
N LEU A 116 0.45 -15.75 -1.75
CA LEU A 116 0.85 -16.30 -0.46
C LEU A 116 1.96 -17.36 -0.60
N LYS A 117 1.86 -18.23 -1.60
CA LYS A 117 2.92 -19.21 -1.89
C LYS A 117 4.22 -18.51 -2.25
N THR A 118 4.19 -17.52 -3.15
CA THR A 118 5.37 -16.73 -3.53
C THR A 118 6.01 -16.06 -2.32
N LEU A 119 5.19 -15.47 -1.42
CA LEU A 119 5.68 -14.83 -0.21
C LEU A 119 6.35 -15.82 0.75
N ASN A 120 5.74 -17.00 0.96
CA ASN A 120 6.27 -18.04 1.84
C ASN A 120 7.57 -18.69 1.30
N GLU A 121 7.76 -18.69 -0.02
CA GLU A 121 8.96 -19.20 -0.70
C GLU A 121 10.03 -18.10 -0.92
N SER A 122 9.78 -16.88 -0.43
CA SER A 122 10.72 -15.74 -0.51
C SER A 122 11.48 -15.56 0.80
N GLU A 123 12.41 -14.61 0.79
CA GLU A 123 13.18 -14.20 1.97
C GLU A 123 12.40 -13.24 2.91
N TYR A 124 11.07 -13.25 2.87
CA TYR A 124 10.22 -12.33 3.62
C TYR A 124 10.58 -12.24 5.11
N TYR A 125 10.77 -13.38 5.77
CA TYR A 125 11.09 -13.40 7.21
C TYR A 125 12.49 -12.86 7.50
N ASN A 126 13.47 -13.16 6.65
CA ASN A 126 14.82 -12.59 6.75
C ASN A 126 14.79 -11.07 6.59
N LEU A 127 14.02 -10.55 5.62
CA LEU A 127 13.82 -9.11 5.45
C LEU A 127 13.14 -8.47 6.67
N CYS A 128 12.21 -9.18 7.32
CA CYS A 128 11.59 -8.71 8.57
C CYS A 128 12.62 -8.61 9.71
N GLU A 129 13.54 -9.58 9.84
CA GLU A 129 14.60 -9.56 10.84
C GLU A 129 15.59 -8.41 10.58
N ILE A 130 15.90 -8.12 9.31
CA ILE A 130 16.72 -6.97 8.94
C ILE A 130 16.03 -5.66 9.32
N ALA A 131 14.76 -5.50 8.94
CA ALA A 131 13.97 -4.31 9.24
C ALA A 131 13.80 -4.06 10.75
N GLU A 132 13.65 -5.13 11.55
CA GLU A 132 13.60 -5.03 13.02
C GLU A 132 14.92 -4.53 13.60
N ARG A 133 16.06 -5.01 13.10
CA ARG A 133 17.40 -4.54 13.52
C ARG A 133 17.69 -3.11 13.11
N GLU A 134 17.29 -2.74 11.89
CA GLU A 134 17.46 -1.38 11.36
C GLU A 134 16.56 -0.35 12.05
N LYS A 135 15.49 -0.78 12.70
CA LYS A 135 14.54 0.08 13.41
C LYS A 135 13.91 1.17 12.52
N GLY A 136 13.80 0.93 11.21
CA GLY A 136 13.13 1.81 10.28
C GLY A 136 11.59 1.70 10.36
N PHE A 137 10.89 2.56 9.67
CA PHE A 137 9.44 2.48 9.52
C PHE A 137 9.00 2.79 8.10
N CYS A 138 7.83 2.28 7.74
CA CYS A 138 7.13 2.58 6.51
C CYS A 138 6.00 3.58 6.76
N HIS A 139 5.66 4.36 5.72
CA HIS A 139 4.59 5.36 5.76
C HIS A 139 3.19 4.70 5.84
N HIS A 140 3.01 3.58 5.17
CA HIS A 140 1.75 2.82 5.04
C HIS A 140 0.62 3.50 4.26
N ASP A 141 0.67 4.80 4.04
CA ASP A 141 -0.26 5.52 3.16
C ASP A 141 0.44 6.48 2.20
N TYR A 142 1.56 6.04 1.61
CA TYR A 142 2.28 6.82 0.60
C TYR A 142 1.44 6.94 -0.68
N THR A 143 0.88 8.14 -0.92
CA THR A 143 -0.04 8.43 -2.02
C THR A 143 0.14 9.86 -2.51
N TYR A 144 -0.39 10.18 -3.70
CA TYR A 144 -0.15 11.46 -4.38
C TYR A 144 -0.47 12.70 -3.53
N HIS A 145 -1.56 12.68 -2.74
CA HIS A 145 -1.95 13.79 -1.88
C HIS A 145 -1.11 13.92 -0.61
N ASN A 146 -0.32 12.91 -0.28
CA ASN A 146 0.63 12.94 0.84
C ASN A 146 2.05 13.31 0.40
N ILE A 147 2.24 13.64 -0.89
CA ILE A 147 3.52 14.06 -1.47
C ILE A 147 3.32 15.47 -2.04
N ILE A 148 3.89 16.44 -1.39
CA ILE A 148 3.76 17.86 -1.75
C ILE A 148 5.02 18.31 -2.49
N LEU A 149 4.83 18.68 -3.74
CA LEU A 149 5.86 19.29 -4.58
C LEU A 149 5.80 20.81 -4.41
N GLY A 150 6.77 21.35 -3.72
CA GLY A 150 6.89 22.78 -3.47
C GLY A 150 7.78 23.48 -4.49
N ASP A 151 7.94 24.80 -4.33
CA ASP A 151 8.85 25.59 -5.13
C ASP A 151 10.30 25.15 -4.94
N ASN A 152 11.17 25.45 -5.91
CA ASN A 152 12.60 25.12 -5.89
C ASN A 152 12.90 23.60 -5.78
N ASN A 153 12.04 22.76 -6.36
CA ASN A 153 12.18 21.30 -6.34
C ASN A 153 12.15 20.69 -4.92
N SER A 154 11.60 21.40 -3.95
CA SER A 154 11.39 20.83 -2.63
C SER A 154 10.29 19.77 -2.67
N VAL A 155 10.47 18.66 -1.92
CA VAL A 155 9.46 17.61 -1.78
C VAL A 155 9.24 17.34 -0.31
N SER A 156 7.98 17.32 0.09
CA SER A 156 7.59 17.02 1.46
C SER A 156 6.62 15.85 1.51
N ILE A 157 6.78 15.00 2.52
CA ILE A 157 5.83 13.92 2.83
C ILE A 157 5.03 14.36 4.05
N ILE A 158 3.73 14.15 4.02
CA ILE A 158 2.79 14.47 5.09
C ILE A 158 1.94 13.25 5.48
N ASP A 159 1.22 13.36 6.61
CA ASP A 159 0.27 12.35 7.09
C ASP A 159 0.94 11.01 7.47
N PHE A 160 1.74 11.06 8.53
CA PHE A 160 2.42 9.90 9.09
C PHE A 160 1.59 9.07 10.10
N ASP A 161 0.27 9.28 10.18
CA ASP A 161 -0.62 8.63 11.17
C ASP A 161 -0.67 7.11 11.07
N TYR A 162 -0.37 6.57 9.88
CA TYR A 162 -0.38 5.13 9.61
C TYR A 162 0.99 4.47 9.68
N CYS A 163 2.03 5.21 10.08
CA CYS A 163 3.39 4.68 10.17
C CYS A 163 3.48 3.42 11.01
N LYS A 164 4.30 2.48 10.55
CA LYS A 164 4.56 1.22 11.24
C LYS A 164 5.97 0.72 10.97
N ARG A 165 6.48 -0.11 11.86
CA ARG A 165 7.60 -0.98 11.52
C ARG A 165 7.12 -2.01 10.51
N GLU A 166 7.74 -1.98 9.35
CA GLU A 166 7.40 -2.85 8.23
C GLU A 166 8.61 -2.93 7.28
N ILE A 167 8.67 -3.94 6.44
CA ILE A 167 9.66 -4.03 5.36
C ILE A 167 9.36 -2.98 4.28
N ARG A 168 10.37 -2.33 3.74
CA ARG A 168 10.24 -1.27 2.73
C ARG A 168 9.53 -1.72 1.45
N ALA A 169 9.65 -3.01 1.10
CA ALA A 169 8.95 -3.62 -0.02
C ALA A 169 7.42 -3.44 0.05
N PHE A 170 6.84 -3.31 1.25
CA PHE A 170 5.42 -3.03 1.43
C PHE A 170 5.02 -1.65 0.91
N ASP A 171 5.71 -0.60 1.31
CA ASP A 171 5.42 0.77 0.83
C ASP A 171 5.66 0.89 -0.66
N ILE A 172 6.76 0.33 -1.16
CA ILE A 172 7.10 0.34 -2.58
C ILE A 172 6.00 -0.33 -3.41
N SER A 173 5.55 -1.52 -3.01
CA SER A 173 4.48 -2.23 -3.72
C SER A 173 3.13 -1.49 -3.69
N ASN A 174 2.78 -0.88 -2.55
CA ASN A 174 1.56 -0.07 -2.45
C ASN A 174 1.63 1.21 -3.29
N PHE A 175 2.77 1.86 -3.32
CA PHE A 175 3.01 3.02 -4.18
C PHE A 175 2.90 2.62 -5.65
N MET A 176 3.58 1.55 -6.07
CA MET A 176 3.47 0.99 -7.42
C MET A 176 2.01 0.74 -7.81
N ILE A 177 1.23 0.03 -6.98
CA ILE A 177 -0.18 -0.26 -7.27
C ILE A 177 -0.99 1.03 -7.44
N LYS A 178 -0.73 2.07 -6.62
CA LYS A 178 -1.41 3.36 -6.71
C LYS A 178 -1.09 4.11 -8.01
N VAL A 179 0.14 4.02 -8.50
CA VAL A 179 0.59 4.59 -9.77
C VAL A 179 0.07 3.76 -10.96
N LEU A 180 0.33 2.47 -10.97
CA LEU A 180 0.06 1.56 -12.09
C LEU A 180 -1.43 1.49 -12.46
N LYS A 181 -2.32 1.45 -11.47
CA LYS A 181 -3.79 1.46 -11.73
C LYS A 181 -4.27 2.73 -12.44
N ARG A 182 -3.55 3.85 -12.34
CA ARG A 182 -3.84 5.11 -13.02
C ARG A 182 -3.25 5.15 -14.44
N ASN A 183 -2.24 4.31 -14.69
CA ASN A 183 -1.46 4.26 -15.92
C ASN A 183 -1.62 2.93 -16.65
N LYS A 184 -2.81 2.32 -16.59
CA LYS A 184 -3.18 1.08 -17.30
C LYS A 184 -2.17 -0.06 -17.11
N TRP A 185 -1.58 -0.15 -15.92
CA TRP A 185 -0.60 -1.17 -15.55
C TRP A 185 0.65 -1.18 -16.44
N ASN A 186 1.05 -0.03 -17.00
CA ASN A 186 2.25 0.09 -17.83
C ASN A 186 3.52 -0.17 -17.01
N ILE A 187 4.32 -1.16 -17.43
CA ILE A 187 5.56 -1.59 -16.76
C ILE A 187 6.61 -0.48 -16.68
N GLU A 188 6.62 0.49 -17.60
CA GLU A 188 7.57 1.60 -17.59
C GLU A 188 7.48 2.43 -16.29
N PHE A 189 6.28 2.59 -15.74
CA PHE A 189 6.12 3.26 -14.44
C PHE A 189 6.72 2.45 -13.28
N ALA A 190 6.60 1.12 -13.32
CA ALA A 190 7.24 0.27 -12.31
C ALA A 190 8.76 0.33 -12.40
N ASN A 191 9.30 0.31 -13.62
CA ASN A 191 10.73 0.44 -13.88
C ASN A 191 11.24 1.80 -13.38
N ALA A 192 10.55 2.89 -13.71
CA ALA A 192 10.91 4.23 -13.26
C ALA A 192 10.89 4.36 -11.72
N ILE A 193 9.95 3.70 -11.05
CA ILE A 193 9.90 3.66 -9.57
C ILE A 193 11.12 2.92 -9.02
N ILE A 194 11.42 1.73 -9.55
CA ILE A 194 12.54 0.91 -9.07
C ILE A 194 13.88 1.61 -9.34
N GLU A 195 14.09 2.12 -10.54
CA GLU A 195 15.30 2.84 -10.92
C GLU A 195 15.55 4.04 -10.00
N ALA A 196 14.58 4.93 -9.86
CA ALA A 196 14.71 6.11 -9.02
C ALA A 196 14.82 5.79 -7.51
N TYR A 197 14.22 4.70 -7.06
CA TYR A 197 14.39 4.21 -5.69
C TYR A 197 15.82 3.70 -5.47
N ASN A 198 16.34 2.89 -6.40
CA ASN A 198 17.68 2.29 -6.33
C ASN A 198 18.80 3.33 -6.43
N GLU A 199 18.59 4.48 -7.07
CA GLU A 199 19.56 5.59 -7.04
C GLU A 199 19.86 6.09 -5.61
N VAL A 200 18.96 5.83 -4.67
CA VAL A 200 19.10 6.27 -3.27
C VAL A 200 19.38 5.10 -2.33
N SER A 201 18.72 3.97 -2.53
CA SER A 201 18.80 2.79 -1.67
C SER A 201 18.50 1.53 -2.47
N ASP A 202 19.56 0.80 -2.84
CA ASP A 202 19.46 -0.39 -3.67
C ASP A 202 18.54 -1.46 -3.05
N LEU A 203 17.68 -2.04 -3.89
CA LEU A 203 16.92 -3.24 -3.60
C LEU A 203 17.74 -4.46 -3.98
N ASP A 204 17.86 -5.42 -3.08
CA ASP A 204 18.50 -6.68 -3.40
C ASP A 204 17.53 -7.69 -4.09
N GLU A 205 18.07 -8.76 -4.66
CA GLU A 205 17.27 -9.76 -5.39
C GLU A 205 16.16 -10.38 -4.55
N SER A 206 16.35 -10.51 -3.23
CA SER A 206 15.36 -11.09 -2.34
C SER A 206 14.12 -10.21 -2.20
N GLU A 207 14.29 -8.89 -2.26
CA GLU A 207 13.21 -7.93 -2.14
C GLU A 207 12.29 -7.92 -3.37
N TYR A 208 12.82 -8.14 -4.59
CA TYR A 208 11.98 -8.20 -5.80
C TYR A 208 10.96 -9.33 -5.74
N ARG A 209 11.31 -10.48 -5.18
CA ARG A 209 10.37 -11.60 -5.01
C ARG A 209 9.27 -11.27 -4.00
N VAL A 210 9.60 -10.55 -2.94
CA VAL A 210 8.63 -10.06 -1.96
C VAL A 210 7.73 -8.98 -2.55
N LEU A 211 8.31 -8.01 -3.29
CA LEU A 211 7.55 -7.01 -4.05
C LEU A 211 6.53 -7.69 -4.99
N TYR A 212 6.98 -8.69 -5.76
CA TYR A 212 6.12 -9.43 -6.67
C TYR A 212 4.96 -10.12 -5.94
N ALA A 213 5.21 -10.72 -4.78
CA ALA A 213 4.17 -11.34 -3.98
C ALA A 213 3.10 -10.32 -3.52
N PHE A 214 3.51 -9.11 -3.11
CA PHE A 214 2.58 -8.04 -2.76
C PHE A 214 1.83 -7.49 -3.98
N LEU A 215 2.51 -7.30 -5.11
CA LEU A 215 1.89 -6.88 -6.36
C LEU A 215 0.88 -7.91 -6.86
N GLN A 216 1.16 -9.21 -6.71
CA GLN A 216 0.30 -10.31 -7.12
C GLN A 216 -0.92 -10.49 -6.21
N PHE A 217 -0.84 -10.08 -4.91
CA PHE A 217 -1.95 -10.27 -3.99
C PHE A 217 -3.14 -9.38 -4.35
N PRO A 218 -4.37 -9.91 -4.50
CA PRO A 218 -5.53 -9.16 -4.98
C PRO A 218 -6.14 -8.27 -3.89
N GLN A 219 -5.33 -7.42 -3.28
CA GLN A 219 -5.69 -6.57 -2.16
C GLN A 219 -6.86 -5.63 -2.46
N ARG A 220 -6.91 -5.07 -3.68
CA ARG A 220 -7.97 -4.15 -4.10
C ARG A 220 -9.33 -4.86 -4.16
N TYR A 221 -9.35 -6.06 -4.74
CA TYR A 221 -10.56 -6.89 -4.83
C TYR A 221 -11.06 -7.26 -3.44
N TRP A 222 -10.17 -7.81 -2.61
CA TRP A 222 -10.51 -8.18 -1.23
C TRP A 222 -11.03 -7.00 -0.42
N ARG A 223 -10.34 -5.84 -0.46
CA ARG A 223 -10.71 -4.64 0.31
C ARG A 223 -12.08 -4.11 -0.12
N LEU A 224 -12.37 -4.10 -1.42
CA LEU A 224 -13.67 -3.64 -1.91
C LEU A 224 -14.80 -4.56 -1.44
N ALA A 225 -14.62 -5.88 -1.57
CA ALA A 225 -15.58 -6.87 -1.09
C ALA A 225 -15.79 -6.79 0.43
N ASN A 226 -14.70 -6.66 1.19
CA ASN A 226 -14.76 -6.51 2.65
C ASN A 226 -15.59 -5.28 3.06
N ARG A 227 -15.34 -4.13 2.43
CA ARG A 227 -16.10 -2.89 2.67
C ARG A 227 -17.59 -3.05 2.35
N TYR A 228 -17.92 -3.77 1.29
CA TYR A 228 -19.29 -4.00 0.89
C TYR A 228 -20.04 -4.93 1.85
N TYR A 229 -19.46 -6.10 2.17
CA TYR A 229 -20.15 -7.11 2.98
C TYR A 229 -20.16 -6.83 4.48
N TYR A 230 -19.22 -6.03 4.97
CA TYR A 230 -19.13 -5.68 6.40
C TYR A 230 -19.50 -4.21 6.68
N ASN A 231 -20.05 -3.50 5.69
CA ASN A 231 -20.54 -2.11 5.83
C ASN A 231 -19.50 -1.14 6.41
N GLU A 232 -18.24 -1.30 6.01
CA GLU A 232 -17.15 -0.44 6.51
C GLU A 232 -17.22 1.01 6.00
N VAL A 233 -17.98 1.26 4.92
CA VAL A 233 -18.15 2.58 4.29
C VAL A 233 -19.57 2.74 3.79
N ASN A 234 -20.10 3.95 3.88
CA ASN A 234 -21.45 4.28 3.42
C ASN A 234 -21.44 4.76 1.95
N TRP A 235 -21.09 3.87 1.01
CA TRP A 235 -21.17 4.15 -0.42
C TRP A 235 -22.48 3.60 -1.00
N GLY A 236 -23.04 4.30 -2.00
CA GLY A 236 -24.18 3.79 -2.75
C GLY A 236 -23.85 2.52 -3.57
N GLN A 237 -24.87 1.70 -3.84
CA GLN A 237 -24.74 0.44 -4.59
C GLN A 237 -23.99 0.63 -5.92
N ASN A 238 -24.36 1.64 -6.72
CA ASN A 238 -23.73 1.92 -8.01
C ASN A 238 -22.22 2.18 -7.88
N THR A 239 -21.78 2.82 -6.80
CA THR A 239 -20.34 3.06 -6.55
C THR A 239 -19.58 1.76 -6.34
N PHE A 240 -20.17 0.82 -5.59
CA PHE A 240 -19.58 -0.50 -5.38
C PHE A 240 -19.53 -1.30 -6.67
N ASP A 241 -20.63 -1.32 -7.44
CA ASP A 241 -20.73 -2.05 -8.71
C ASP A 241 -19.67 -1.55 -9.70
N THR A 242 -19.61 -0.24 -9.94
CA THR A 242 -18.61 0.39 -10.84
C THR A 242 -17.17 0.09 -10.42
N LYS A 243 -16.88 0.13 -9.10
CA LYS A 243 -15.53 -0.18 -8.61
C LYS A 243 -15.16 -1.65 -8.81
N LEU A 244 -16.11 -2.58 -8.63
CA LEU A 244 -15.87 -4.01 -8.85
C LEU A 244 -15.69 -4.31 -10.34
N GLU A 245 -16.52 -3.73 -11.19
CA GLU A 245 -16.40 -3.83 -12.65
C GLU A 245 -15.04 -3.30 -13.12
N SER A 246 -14.59 -2.15 -12.62
CA SER A 246 -13.26 -1.61 -12.94
C SER A 246 -12.15 -2.60 -12.60
N ILE A 247 -12.17 -3.20 -11.40
CA ILE A 247 -11.17 -4.18 -10.99
C ILE A 247 -11.20 -5.43 -11.88
N ILE A 248 -12.40 -5.87 -12.31
CA ILE A 248 -12.55 -7.04 -13.18
C ILE A 248 -12.05 -6.73 -14.60
N ASN A 249 -12.35 -5.54 -15.10
CA ASN A 249 -12.02 -5.12 -16.47
C ASN A 249 -10.52 -4.81 -16.64
N GLU A 250 -9.82 -4.37 -15.59
CA GLU A 250 -8.36 -4.14 -15.58
C GLU A 250 -7.54 -5.46 -15.65
N LYS A 251 -8.19 -6.60 -15.62
CA LYS A 251 -7.55 -7.91 -15.48
C LYS A 251 -6.50 -8.22 -16.57
N PRO A 252 -6.77 -7.99 -17.87
CA PRO A 252 -5.79 -8.28 -18.91
C PRO A 252 -4.50 -7.47 -18.74
N GLU A 253 -4.60 -6.17 -18.53
CA GLU A 253 -3.47 -5.26 -18.36
C GLU A 253 -2.67 -5.60 -17.10
N TYR A 254 -3.38 -5.88 -16.00
CA TYR A 254 -2.75 -6.26 -14.74
C TYR A 254 -1.96 -7.57 -14.84
N PHE A 255 -2.47 -8.59 -15.57
CA PHE A 255 -1.74 -9.84 -15.77
C PHE A 255 -0.54 -9.68 -16.69
N ASN A 256 -0.70 -8.93 -17.78
CA ASN A 256 0.42 -8.61 -18.64
C ASN A 256 1.56 -7.95 -17.85
N PHE A 257 1.21 -6.96 -17.02
CA PHE A 257 2.17 -6.33 -16.12
C PHE A 257 2.85 -7.32 -15.17
N LEU A 258 2.12 -8.23 -14.54
CA LEU A 258 2.70 -9.22 -13.63
C LEU A 258 3.67 -10.18 -14.37
N ASP A 259 3.32 -10.58 -15.59
CA ASP A 259 4.17 -11.44 -16.43
C ASP A 259 5.43 -10.71 -16.89
N GLU A 260 5.33 -9.44 -17.28
CA GLU A 260 6.46 -8.59 -17.64
C GLU A 260 7.38 -8.35 -16.44
N PHE A 261 6.81 -7.98 -15.29
CA PHE A 261 7.57 -7.78 -14.05
C PHE A 261 8.33 -9.04 -13.65
N LYS A 262 7.66 -10.19 -13.69
CA LYS A 262 8.25 -11.48 -13.36
C LYS A 262 9.45 -11.81 -14.26
N LYS A 263 9.33 -11.57 -15.56
CA LYS A 263 10.41 -11.83 -16.53
C LYS A 263 11.58 -10.87 -16.35
N GLN A 264 11.29 -9.60 -16.14
CA GLN A 264 12.30 -8.55 -16.07
C GLN A 264 13.14 -8.64 -14.79
N TYR A 265 12.52 -8.95 -13.67
CA TYR A 265 13.19 -9.03 -12.35
C TYR A 265 13.49 -10.46 -11.89
N ASN A 266 13.29 -11.45 -12.77
CA ASN A 266 13.61 -12.87 -12.54
C ASN A 266 13.01 -13.43 -11.23
N VAL A 267 11.74 -13.18 -10.95
CA VAL A 267 11.03 -13.56 -9.72
C VAL A 267 9.97 -14.63 -9.91
#